data_ce789f2f21f70c49618afe77547c9bc3
#
_entry.id   ce789f2f21f70c49618afe77547c9bc3
#
_cell.length_a   1.000
_cell.length_b   1.000
_cell.length_c   1.000
_cell.angle_alpha   90.00
_cell.angle_beta   90.00
_cell.angle_gamma   90.00
#
_symmetry.space_group_name_H-M   'P 1'
#
loop_
_entity.id
_entity.type
_entity.pdbx_description
1 polymer ?
#
loop_
_entity_poly.entity_id
_entity_poly.type
_entity_poly.pdbx_seq_one_letter_code
_entity_poly.pdbx_strand_id
1 'polypeptide(L)'
;MDQNEKKAPDKRVVRTKKAIRIAFSELISEKDLNDITVKDLADRAGINRKTFYNYYNGIYQVVEELERELVGGFEVALSDIDLKAALTNPRLIFDRIDGMIMNDPDFYGNLFTADENFNLISKMTALIKERTKKSICSQIGLSEEKADVALEFVISGMVAVYQMWFLNDRRVPLRQVSDIIGILCFNGMGGIV
;
A
#
# COMPACT_ATOMS: atom_id res chain seq x y z
N MET A 1 0.41 -33.05 21.54
CA MET A 1 -0.38 -31.86 21.93
C MET A 1 0.60 -30.77 22.20
N ASP A 2 1.00 -30.03 21.17
CA ASP A 2 1.85 -28.84 21.34
C ASP A 2 1.02 -27.62 20.95
N GLN A 3 0.50 -26.94 21.97
CA GLN A 3 -0.16 -25.64 21.82
C GLN A 3 0.95 -24.60 21.73
N ASN A 4 1.36 -24.29 20.49
CA ASN A 4 2.19 -23.14 20.22
C ASN A 4 1.31 -21.88 20.30
N GLU A 5 1.01 -21.43 21.52
CA GLU A 5 0.40 -20.14 21.78
C GLU A 5 1.31 -19.05 21.17
N LYS A 6 0.89 -18.46 20.05
CA LYS A 6 1.54 -17.26 19.51
C LYS A 6 1.43 -16.16 20.55
N LYS A 7 2.46 -16.05 21.39
CA LYS A 7 2.63 -14.99 22.38
C LYS A 7 2.43 -13.64 21.68
N ALA A 8 1.49 -12.83 22.16
CA ALA A 8 1.27 -11.50 21.61
C ALA A 8 2.61 -10.73 21.56
N PRO A 9 2.92 -10.02 20.46
CA PRO A 9 4.18 -9.33 20.33
C PRO A 9 4.35 -8.32 21.46
N ASP A 10 5.57 -8.22 22.00
CA ASP A 10 5.90 -7.29 23.07
C ASP A 10 5.52 -5.87 22.65
N LYS A 11 4.72 -5.18 23.45
CA LYS A 11 4.24 -3.82 23.20
C LYS A 11 5.39 -2.83 22.90
N ARG A 12 6.57 -3.06 23.49
CA ARG A 12 7.76 -2.26 23.26
C ARG A 12 8.28 -2.46 21.84
N VAL A 13 8.31 -3.70 21.35
CA VAL A 13 8.71 -4.04 19.98
C VAL A 13 7.77 -3.35 18.99
N VAL A 14 6.46 -3.50 19.18
CA VAL A 14 5.44 -2.88 18.31
C VAL A 14 5.61 -1.36 18.26
N ARG A 15 5.79 -0.72 19.42
CA ARG A 15 5.99 0.73 19.51
C ARG A 15 7.25 1.20 18.79
N THR A 16 8.37 0.47 18.98
CA THR A 16 9.64 0.82 18.35
C THR A 16 9.57 0.66 16.83
N LYS A 17 9.01 -0.44 16.34
CA LYS A 17 8.83 -0.66 14.91
C LYS A 17 7.91 0.39 14.29
N LYS A 18 6.83 0.77 14.96
CA LYS A 18 5.94 1.85 14.51
C LYS A 18 6.68 3.19 14.42
N ALA A 19 7.52 3.53 15.40
CA ALA A 19 8.33 4.76 15.37
C ALA A 19 9.32 4.75 14.20
N ILE A 20 9.98 3.62 13.93
CA ILE A 20 10.88 3.46 12.77
C ILE A 20 10.11 3.62 11.45
N ARG A 21 8.93 3.02 11.33
CA ARG A 21 8.07 3.11 10.16
C ARG A 21 7.66 4.55 9.85
N ILE A 22 7.22 5.29 10.86
CA ILE A 22 6.84 6.72 10.73
C ILE A 22 8.07 7.54 10.31
N ALA A 23 9.16 7.41 11.03
CA ALA A 23 10.41 8.11 10.73
C ALA A 23 10.92 7.84 9.31
N PHE A 24 10.77 6.60 8.84
CA PHE A 24 11.16 6.22 7.48
C PHE A 24 10.25 6.90 6.43
N SER A 25 8.93 6.89 6.63
CA SER A 25 8.01 7.54 5.69
C SER A 25 8.24 9.05 5.58
N GLU A 26 8.58 9.71 6.68
CA GLU A 26 8.96 11.13 6.66
C GLU A 26 10.25 11.35 5.88
N LEU A 27 11.28 10.52 6.11
CA LEU A 27 12.58 10.68 5.45
C LEU A 27 12.52 10.45 3.93
N ILE A 28 11.72 9.50 3.45
CA ILE A 28 11.58 9.25 2.01
C ILE A 28 10.84 10.37 1.27
N SER A 29 10.05 11.17 1.96
CA SER A 29 9.43 12.39 1.38
C SER A 29 10.39 13.59 1.33
N GLU A 30 11.52 13.52 2.05
CA GLU A 30 12.50 14.61 2.14
C GLU A 30 13.76 14.37 1.28
N LYS A 31 14.13 13.11 1.03
CA LYS A 31 15.36 12.74 0.33
C LYS A 31 15.34 11.33 -0.26
N ASP A 32 16.24 11.08 -1.20
CA ASP A 32 16.40 9.78 -1.84
C ASP A 32 16.69 8.65 -0.83
N LEU A 33 16.16 7.45 -1.12
CA LEU A 33 16.38 6.25 -0.30
C LEU A 33 17.87 5.97 -0.06
N ASN A 34 18.69 6.15 -1.09
CA ASN A 34 20.13 5.87 -1.01
C ASN A 34 20.88 6.84 -0.08
N ASP A 35 20.29 8.01 0.19
CA ASP A 35 20.84 9.02 1.09
C ASP A 35 20.34 8.88 2.53
N ILE A 36 19.40 7.95 2.79
CA ILE A 36 18.89 7.67 4.13
C ILE A 36 19.86 6.75 4.86
N THR A 37 20.44 7.26 5.95
CA THR A 37 21.32 6.48 6.81
C THR A 37 20.58 5.91 8.03
N VAL A 38 21.13 4.84 8.64
CA VAL A 38 20.63 4.32 9.92
C VAL A 38 20.69 5.38 11.02
N LYS A 39 21.62 6.34 10.90
CA LYS A 39 21.71 7.46 11.84
C LYS A 39 20.48 8.36 11.72
N ASP A 40 20.16 8.78 10.50
CA ASP A 40 19.02 9.66 10.25
C ASP A 40 17.73 9.02 10.76
N LEU A 41 17.56 7.73 10.43
CA LEU A 41 16.36 6.99 10.80
C LEU A 41 16.25 6.78 12.32
N ALA A 42 17.35 6.47 12.99
CA ALA A 42 17.36 6.30 14.44
C ALA A 42 17.09 7.63 15.16
N ASP A 43 17.74 8.72 14.72
CA ASP A 43 17.55 10.05 15.28
C ASP A 43 16.10 10.53 15.10
N ARG A 44 15.52 10.36 13.90
CA ARG A 44 14.14 10.71 13.59
C ARG A 44 13.13 9.86 14.38
N ALA A 45 13.39 8.56 14.57
CA ALA A 45 12.56 7.66 15.36
C ALA A 45 12.70 7.84 16.88
N GLY A 46 13.61 8.70 17.35
CA GLY A 46 13.88 8.91 18.78
C GLY A 46 14.49 7.70 19.48
N ILE A 47 15.28 6.90 18.76
CA ILE A 47 15.97 5.71 19.30
C ILE A 47 17.47 5.80 19.05
N ASN A 48 18.27 4.99 19.78
CA ASN A 48 19.68 4.86 19.46
C ASN A 48 19.92 3.79 18.38
N ARG A 49 21.05 3.87 17.67
CA ARG A 49 21.42 2.92 16.60
C ARG A 49 21.46 1.46 17.09
N LYS A 50 21.88 1.20 18.34
CA LYS A 50 21.89 -0.14 18.91
C LYS A 50 20.47 -0.71 19.00
N THR A 51 19.50 0.12 19.39
CA THR A 51 18.08 -0.25 19.39
C THR A 51 17.58 -0.55 17.98
N PHE A 52 17.97 0.23 16.97
CA PHE A 52 17.64 -0.05 15.56
C PHE A 52 18.17 -1.43 15.13
N TYR A 53 19.45 -1.71 15.39
CA TYR A 53 20.08 -2.98 15.02
C TYR A 53 19.53 -4.22 15.75
N ASN A 54 18.74 -4.04 16.83
CA ASN A 54 18.00 -5.15 17.44
C ASN A 54 16.82 -5.63 16.59
N TYR A 55 16.38 -4.84 15.60
CA TYR A 55 15.20 -5.12 14.77
C TYR A 55 15.51 -5.24 13.27
N TYR A 56 16.52 -4.51 12.79
CA TYR A 56 16.86 -4.42 11.37
C TYR A 56 18.38 -4.39 11.17
N ASN A 57 18.85 -5.10 10.14
CA ASN A 57 20.27 -5.09 9.78
C ASN A 57 20.67 -3.85 8.95
N GLY A 58 19.70 -3.10 8.43
CA GLY A 58 19.91 -1.90 7.61
C GLY A 58 18.60 -1.35 7.07
N ILE A 59 18.68 -0.26 6.31
CA ILE A 59 17.54 0.48 5.76
C ILE A 59 16.70 -0.41 4.83
N TYR A 60 17.33 -1.21 3.97
CA TYR A 60 16.62 -2.06 3.02
C TYR A 60 15.72 -3.10 3.70
N GLN A 61 16.05 -3.57 4.90
CA GLN A 61 15.18 -4.47 5.64
C GLN A 61 13.92 -3.77 6.18
N VAL A 62 14.00 -2.46 6.47
CA VAL A 62 12.83 -1.64 6.78
C VAL A 62 11.93 -1.53 5.54
N VAL A 63 12.52 -1.28 4.36
CA VAL A 63 11.80 -1.23 3.08
C VAL A 63 11.07 -2.55 2.82
N GLU A 64 11.75 -3.70 2.94
CA GLU A 64 11.15 -5.02 2.73
C GLU A 64 9.99 -5.31 3.72
N GLU A 65 10.11 -4.85 4.96
CA GLU A 65 9.01 -4.99 5.93
C GLU A 65 7.82 -4.13 5.54
N LEU A 66 8.05 -2.90 5.08
CA LEU A 66 7.00 -2.01 4.60
C LEU A 66 6.31 -2.54 3.35
N GLU A 67 7.07 -3.04 2.37
CA GLU A 67 6.52 -3.69 1.18
C GLU A 67 5.55 -4.81 1.57
N ARG A 68 5.96 -5.68 2.49
CA ARG A 68 5.13 -6.79 2.98
C ARG A 68 3.89 -6.32 3.74
N GLU A 69 4.03 -5.29 4.57
CA GLU A 69 2.92 -4.70 5.33
C GLU A 69 1.86 -4.12 4.41
N LEU A 70 2.28 -3.34 3.42
CA LEU A 70 1.39 -2.65 2.49
C LEU A 70 0.66 -3.63 1.56
N VAL A 71 1.40 -4.58 0.96
CA VAL A 71 0.80 -5.61 0.11
C VAL A 71 -0.13 -6.51 0.92
N GLY A 72 0.30 -6.94 2.11
CA GLY A 72 -0.52 -7.75 3.00
C GLY A 72 -1.77 -7.02 3.49
N GLY A 73 -1.67 -5.72 3.79
CA GLY A 73 -2.80 -4.87 4.15
C GLY A 73 -3.82 -4.78 3.02
N PHE A 74 -3.36 -4.60 1.79
CA PHE A 74 -4.20 -4.58 0.60
C PHE A 74 -4.89 -5.94 0.39
N GLU A 75 -4.16 -7.05 0.50
CA GLU A 75 -4.73 -8.40 0.40
C GLU A 75 -5.82 -8.65 1.44
N VAL A 76 -5.56 -8.31 2.70
CA VAL A 76 -6.54 -8.46 3.79
C VAL A 76 -7.77 -7.58 3.53
N ALA A 77 -7.58 -6.35 3.07
CA ALA A 77 -8.69 -5.45 2.76
C ALA A 77 -9.61 -5.96 1.64
N LEU A 78 -9.06 -6.74 0.70
CA LEU A 78 -9.80 -7.26 -0.45
C LEU A 78 -10.14 -8.76 -0.36
N SER A 79 -9.71 -9.47 0.68
CA SER A 79 -9.78 -10.94 0.77
C SER A 79 -11.21 -11.51 0.73
N ASP A 80 -12.18 -10.80 1.27
CA ASP A 80 -13.58 -11.18 1.39
C ASP A 80 -14.50 -10.49 0.37
N ILE A 81 -13.93 -9.76 -0.59
CA ILE A 81 -14.70 -9.06 -1.61
C ILE A 81 -15.07 -10.01 -2.75
N ASP A 82 -16.36 -10.11 -3.02
CA ASP A 82 -16.87 -10.70 -4.27
C ASP A 82 -16.58 -9.74 -5.44
N LEU A 83 -15.62 -10.10 -6.28
CA LEU A 83 -15.21 -9.27 -7.41
C LEU A 83 -16.31 -9.12 -8.45
N LYS A 84 -17.23 -10.11 -8.60
CA LYS A 84 -18.38 -9.97 -9.50
C LYS A 84 -19.36 -8.92 -8.99
N ALA A 85 -19.63 -8.93 -7.67
CA ALA A 85 -20.44 -7.89 -7.04
C ALA A 85 -19.77 -6.51 -7.14
N ALA A 86 -18.45 -6.44 -7.05
CA ALA A 86 -17.69 -5.21 -7.15
C ALA A 86 -17.77 -4.57 -8.55
N LEU A 87 -17.96 -5.34 -9.64
CA LEU A 87 -18.17 -4.81 -10.99
C LEU A 87 -19.43 -3.93 -11.08
N THR A 88 -20.45 -4.24 -10.28
CA THR A 88 -21.71 -3.46 -10.25
C THR A 88 -21.75 -2.47 -9.09
N ASN A 89 -20.96 -2.68 -8.06
CA ASN A 89 -20.83 -1.81 -6.89
C ASN A 89 -19.35 -1.60 -6.51
N PRO A 90 -18.64 -0.70 -7.20
CA PRO A 90 -17.23 -0.41 -6.93
C PRO A 90 -16.92 0.00 -5.49
N ARG A 91 -17.93 0.50 -4.76
CA ARG A 91 -17.81 0.90 -3.36
C ARG A 91 -17.31 -0.24 -2.45
N LEU A 92 -17.59 -1.47 -2.79
CA LEU A 92 -17.09 -2.63 -2.03
C LEU A 92 -15.56 -2.65 -1.93
N ILE A 93 -14.86 -2.16 -2.97
CA ILE A 93 -13.39 -2.04 -3.01
C ILE A 93 -12.94 -0.70 -2.43
N PHE A 94 -13.52 0.40 -2.89
CA PHE A 94 -13.02 1.74 -2.56
C PHE A 94 -13.23 2.13 -1.11
N ASP A 95 -14.31 1.71 -0.46
CA ASP A 95 -14.49 1.97 0.97
C ASP A 95 -13.40 1.29 1.83
N ARG A 96 -12.86 0.15 1.38
CA ARG A 96 -11.73 -0.52 2.04
C ARG A 96 -10.41 0.22 1.79
N ILE A 97 -10.15 0.65 0.55
CA ILE A 97 -8.95 1.41 0.19
C ILE A 97 -8.97 2.77 0.90
N ASP A 98 -10.09 3.47 0.87
CA ASP A 98 -10.28 4.74 1.57
C ASP A 98 -10.05 4.58 3.09
N GLY A 99 -10.57 3.49 3.67
CA GLY A 99 -10.35 3.15 5.07
C GLY A 99 -8.88 2.92 5.41
N MET A 100 -8.13 2.23 4.54
CA MET A 100 -6.67 2.05 4.71
C MET A 100 -5.94 3.39 4.69
N ILE A 101 -6.20 4.23 3.69
CA ILE A 101 -5.57 5.54 3.53
C ILE A 101 -5.90 6.44 4.73
N MET A 102 -7.17 6.50 5.13
CA MET A 102 -7.63 7.38 6.22
C MET A 102 -7.23 6.91 7.62
N ASN A 103 -6.82 5.65 7.77
CA ASN A 103 -6.28 5.14 9.03
C ASN A 103 -4.88 5.70 9.34
N ASP A 104 -4.09 6.04 8.31
CA ASP A 104 -2.75 6.64 8.46
C ASP A 104 -2.43 7.57 7.27
N PRO A 105 -3.18 8.70 7.12
CA PRO A 105 -3.11 9.53 5.91
C PRO A 105 -1.78 10.20 5.69
N ASP A 106 -1.02 10.47 6.76
CA ASP A 106 0.30 11.10 6.65
C ASP A 106 1.34 10.10 6.18
N PHE A 107 1.28 8.86 6.65
CA PHE A 107 2.12 7.79 6.14
C PHE A 107 1.90 7.54 4.64
N TYR A 108 0.65 7.39 4.21
CA TYR A 108 0.34 7.21 2.79
C TYR A 108 0.70 8.45 1.97
N GLY A 109 0.49 9.67 2.52
CA GLY A 109 0.89 10.92 1.90
C GLY A 109 2.40 10.96 1.62
N ASN A 110 3.21 10.70 2.62
CA ASN A 110 4.67 10.66 2.49
C ASN A 110 5.11 9.60 1.44
N LEU A 111 4.44 8.44 1.44
CA LEU A 111 4.76 7.36 0.52
C LEU A 111 4.43 7.71 -0.94
N PHE A 112 3.26 8.32 -1.18
CA PHE A 112 2.80 8.72 -2.51
C PHE A 112 3.51 9.97 -3.06
N THR A 113 4.09 10.80 -2.19
CA THR A 113 4.84 12.01 -2.57
C THR A 113 6.35 11.81 -2.56
N ALA A 114 6.83 10.63 -2.16
CA ALA A 114 8.25 10.28 -2.24
C ALA A 114 8.78 10.36 -3.67
N ASP A 115 10.06 10.65 -3.83
CA ASP A 115 10.74 10.79 -5.12
C ASP A 115 10.50 9.55 -6.02
N GLU A 116 10.39 9.80 -7.34
CA GLU A 116 10.23 8.76 -8.36
C GLU A 116 11.35 7.71 -8.35
N ASN A 117 12.55 8.09 -7.87
CA ASN A 117 13.66 7.16 -7.66
C ASN A 117 13.40 6.13 -6.55
N PHE A 118 12.40 6.39 -5.67
CA PHE A 118 11.95 5.43 -4.66
C PHE A 118 10.92 4.48 -5.25
N ASN A 119 11.41 3.40 -5.84
CA ASN A 119 10.62 2.43 -6.60
C ASN A 119 9.64 1.56 -5.76
N LEU A 120 9.30 1.99 -4.53
CA LEU A 120 8.42 1.24 -3.62
C LEU A 120 6.99 1.13 -4.17
N ILE A 121 6.43 2.26 -4.61
CA ILE A 121 5.06 2.29 -5.18
C ILE A 121 4.97 1.39 -6.42
N SER A 122 5.98 1.46 -7.31
CA SER A 122 6.02 0.60 -8.50
C SER A 122 6.12 -0.88 -8.16
N LYS A 123 6.96 -1.26 -7.20
CA LYS A 123 7.08 -2.64 -6.72
C LYS A 123 5.79 -3.14 -6.07
N MET A 124 5.19 -2.32 -5.20
CA MET A 124 3.91 -2.64 -4.58
C MET A 124 2.81 -2.83 -5.63
N THR A 125 2.73 -1.93 -6.59
CA THR A 125 1.78 -1.98 -7.70
C THR A 125 1.94 -3.28 -8.49
N ALA A 126 3.17 -3.68 -8.82
CA ALA A 126 3.45 -4.93 -9.50
C ALA A 126 3.01 -6.17 -8.69
N LEU A 127 3.31 -6.21 -7.38
CA LEU A 127 2.91 -7.29 -6.49
C LEU A 127 1.38 -7.37 -6.34
N ILE A 128 0.71 -6.23 -6.22
CA ILE A 128 -0.76 -6.18 -6.14
C ILE A 128 -1.38 -6.72 -7.44
N LYS A 129 -0.86 -6.32 -8.61
CA LYS A 129 -1.32 -6.82 -9.92
C LYS A 129 -1.17 -8.35 -10.01
N GLU A 130 0.01 -8.87 -9.68
CA GLU A 130 0.29 -10.31 -9.72
C GLU A 130 -0.68 -11.09 -8.83
N ARG A 131 -0.90 -10.64 -7.59
CA ARG A 131 -1.76 -11.33 -6.64
C ARG A 131 -3.24 -11.22 -6.99
N THR A 132 -3.67 -10.08 -7.51
CA THR A 132 -5.07 -9.87 -7.92
C THR A 132 -5.41 -10.63 -9.22
N LYS A 133 -4.45 -10.83 -10.12
CA LYS A 133 -4.63 -11.53 -11.40
C LYS A 133 -5.30 -12.89 -11.22
N LYS A 134 -4.79 -13.70 -10.30
CA LYS A 134 -5.33 -15.04 -10.05
C LYS A 134 -6.81 -15.00 -9.62
N SER A 135 -7.16 -14.06 -8.77
CA SER A 135 -8.54 -13.89 -8.30
C SER A 135 -9.46 -13.40 -9.42
N ILE A 136 -9.01 -12.47 -10.26
CA ILE A 136 -9.79 -11.98 -11.41
C ILE A 136 -10.01 -13.08 -12.44
N CYS A 137 -8.98 -13.83 -12.81
CA CYS A 137 -9.12 -14.95 -13.74
C CYS A 137 -10.13 -15.99 -13.22
N SER A 138 -10.06 -16.36 -11.93
CA SER A 138 -10.93 -17.38 -11.36
C SER A 138 -12.36 -16.92 -11.12
N GLN A 139 -12.58 -15.70 -10.62
CA GLN A 139 -13.91 -15.22 -10.25
C GLN A 139 -14.68 -14.59 -11.42
N ILE A 140 -13.97 -13.85 -12.28
CA ILE A 140 -14.59 -13.11 -13.40
C ILE A 140 -14.52 -13.92 -14.70
N GLY A 141 -13.56 -14.85 -14.81
CA GLY A 141 -13.39 -15.69 -16.01
C GLY A 141 -12.62 -15.02 -17.13
N LEU A 142 -11.81 -13.98 -16.83
CA LEU A 142 -10.92 -13.37 -17.81
C LEU A 142 -9.75 -14.29 -18.16
N SER A 143 -9.31 -14.26 -19.43
CA SER A 143 -8.01 -14.86 -19.78
C SER A 143 -6.87 -14.06 -19.13
N GLU A 144 -5.70 -14.70 -18.98
CA GLU A 144 -4.54 -14.05 -18.35
C GLU A 144 -4.13 -12.77 -19.07
N GLU A 145 -4.14 -12.77 -20.41
CA GLU A 145 -3.77 -11.61 -21.22
C GLU A 145 -4.75 -10.44 -21.00
N LYS A 146 -6.06 -10.72 -20.93
CA LYS A 146 -7.06 -9.68 -20.64
C LYS A 146 -6.93 -9.16 -19.22
N ALA A 147 -6.64 -10.04 -18.26
CA ALA A 147 -6.42 -9.67 -16.87
C ALA A 147 -5.18 -8.76 -16.73
N ASP A 148 -4.08 -9.06 -17.45
CA ASP A 148 -2.88 -8.23 -17.44
C ASP A 148 -3.18 -6.81 -17.92
N VAL A 149 -3.86 -6.66 -19.05
CA VAL A 149 -4.21 -5.33 -19.59
C VAL A 149 -5.17 -4.58 -18.66
N ALA A 150 -6.20 -5.27 -18.13
CA ALA A 150 -7.17 -4.67 -17.24
C ALA A 150 -6.54 -4.21 -15.93
N LEU A 151 -5.70 -5.05 -15.30
CA LEU A 151 -5.01 -4.72 -14.05
C LEU A 151 -3.98 -3.60 -14.26
N GLU A 152 -3.25 -3.61 -15.38
CA GLU A 152 -2.33 -2.52 -15.71
C GLU A 152 -3.07 -1.19 -15.76
N PHE A 153 -4.19 -1.10 -16.48
CA PHE A 153 -4.98 0.10 -16.61
C PHE A 153 -5.58 0.55 -15.27
N VAL A 154 -6.27 -0.38 -14.57
CA VAL A 154 -7.02 -0.05 -13.35
C VAL A 154 -6.08 0.32 -12.20
N ILE A 155 -5.09 -0.53 -11.88
CA ILE A 155 -4.25 -0.32 -10.70
C ILE A 155 -3.29 0.85 -10.91
N SER A 156 -2.67 0.97 -12.11
CA SER A 156 -1.80 2.10 -12.39
C SER A 156 -2.57 3.42 -12.43
N GLY A 157 -3.77 3.44 -13.01
CA GLY A 157 -4.64 4.60 -13.01
C GLY A 157 -5.07 5.03 -11.60
N MET A 158 -5.46 4.08 -10.76
CA MET A 158 -5.80 4.34 -9.35
C MET A 158 -4.61 4.94 -8.59
N VAL A 159 -3.44 4.34 -8.70
CA VAL A 159 -2.22 4.82 -8.03
C VAL A 159 -1.90 6.25 -8.48
N ALA A 160 -1.93 6.54 -9.79
CA ALA A 160 -1.67 7.87 -10.33
C ALA A 160 -2.66 8.92 -9.81
N VAL A 161 -3.96 8.58 -9.70
CA VAL A 161 -4.97 9.51 -9.17
C VAL A 161 -4.80 9.75 -7.67
N TYR A 162 -4.48 8.72 -6.87
CA TYR A 162 -4.19 8.92 -5.45
C TYR A 162 -2.91 9.74 -5.24
N GLN A 163 -1.85 9.52 -6.03
CA GLN A 163 -0.66 10.37 -6.04
C GLN A 163 -1.02 11.84 -6.30
N MET A 164 -1.75 12.09 -7.40
CA MET A 164 -2.22 13.43 -7.74
C MET A 164 -3.03 14.06 -6.58
N TRP A 165 -3.88 13.29 -5.91
CA TRP A 165 -4.70 13.78 -4.81
C TRP A 165 -3.84 14.22 -3.60
N PHE A 166 -2.82 13.44 -3.24
CA PHE A 166 -1.89 13.80 -2.18
C PHE A 166 -1.04 15.04 -2.55
N LEU A 167 -0.55 15.12 -3.81
CA LEU A 167 0.24 16.24 -4.29
C LEU A 167 -0.55 17.55 -4.40
N ASN A 168 -1.89 17.50 -4.52
CA ASN A 168 -2.77 18.65 -4.60
C ASN A 168 -3.43 19.02 -3.25
N ASP A 169 -2.73 18.84 -2.14
CA ASP A 169 -3.16 19.22 -0.79
C ASP A 169 -4.51 18.59 -0.37
N ARG A 170 -4.90 17.47 -0.95
CA ARG A 170 -6.15 16.74 -0.62
C ARG A 170 -7.40 17.64 -0.72
N ARG A 171 -7.44 18.57 -1.69
CA ARG A 171 -8.50 19.60 -1.83
C ARG A 171 -9.89 19.02 -2.07
N VAL A 172 -9.97 17.82 -2.63
CA VAL A 172 -11.23 17.11 -2.88
C VAL A 172 -11.36 16.02 -1.82
N PRO A 173 -12.57 15.79 -1.24
CA PRO A 173 -12.77 14.67 -0.33
C PRO A 173 -12.35 13.33 -0.96
N LEU A 174 -11.62 12.49 -0.23
CA LEU A 174 -11.12 11.19 -0.74
C LEU A 174 -12.25 10.35 -1.35
N ARG A 175 -13.39 10.32 -0.67
CA ARG A 175 -14.58 9.60 -1.14
C ARG A 175 -15.04 10.04 -2.54
N GLN A 176 -14.98 11.33 -2.84
CA GLN A 176 -15.34 11.83 -4.17
C GLN A 176 -14.34 11.42 -5.24
N VAL A 177 -13.04 11.39 -4.89
CA VAL A 177 -11.99 10.87 -5.78
C VAL A 177 -12.22 9.40 -6.08
N SER A 178 -12.49 8.60 -5.06
CA SER A 178 -12.75 7.17 -5.18
C SER A 178 -14.03 6.86 -5.97
N ASP A 179 -15.08 7.70 -5.85
CA ASP A 179 -16.28 7.58 -6.67
C ASP A 179 -15.96 7.78 -8.16
N ILE A 180 -15.17 8.81 -8.48
CA ILE A 180 -14.76 9.09 -9.87
C ILE A 180 -13.92 7.94 -10.43
N ILE A 181 -12.93 7.47 -9.67
CA ILE A 181 -12.11 6.31 -10.06
C ILE A 181 -12.99 5.09 -10.30
N GLY A 182 -13.93 4.82 -9.39
CA GLY A 182 -14.88 3.70 -9.51
C GLY A 182 -15.69 3.77 -10.81
N ILE A 183 -16.25 4.93 -11.16
CA ILE A 183 -16.99 5.12 -12.41
C ILE A 183 -16.07 4.87 -13.62
N LEU A 184 -14.88 5.43 -13.66
CA LEU A 184 -13.95 5.30 -14.78
C LEU A 184 -13.46 3.85 -14.97
N CYS A 185 -13.08 3.18 -13.87
CA CYS A 185 -12.52 1.84 -13.93
C CYS A 185 -13.58 0.78 -14.24
N PHE A 186 -14.74 0.85 -13.60
CA PHE A 186 -15.71 -0.25 -13.64
C PHE A 186 -16.74 -0.11 -14.75
N ASN A 187 -17.08 1.10 -15.21
CA ASN A 187 -17.90 1.26 -16.41
C ASN A 187 -17.09 0.90 -17.65
N GLY A 188 -15.79 1.17 -17.67
CA GLY A 188 -14.89 0.72 -18.73
C GLY A 188 -14.68 -0.80 -18.71
N MET A 189 -14.50 -1.41 -17.54
CA MET A 189 -14.35 -2.86 -17.41
C MET A 189 -15.62 -3.64 -17.74
N GLY A 190 -16.80 -3.10 -17.44
CA GLY A 190 -18.07 -3.73 -17.80
C GLY A 190 -18.25 -3.98 -19.29
N GLY A 191 -17.51 -3.27 -20.15
CA GLY A 191 -17.50 -3.46 -21.59
C GLY A 191 -16.61 -4.57 -22.13
N ILE A 192 -15.77 -5.21 -21.27
CA ILE A 192 -14.88 -6.31 -21.67
C ILE A 192 -15.23 -7.66 -21.02
N VAL A 193 -16.24 -7.70 -20.16
CA VAL A 193 -16.87 -8.89 -19.60
C VAL A 193 -18.14 -9.20 -20.38
#